data_8e448199d385fee373e5f608a8776ade
#
_entry.id   8e448199d385fee373e5f608a8776ade
#
_cell.length_a   1.000
_cell.length_b   1.000
_cell.length_c   1.000
_cell.angle_alpha   90.00
_cell.angle_beta   90.00
_cell.angle_gamma   90.00
#
_symmetry.space_group_name_H-M   'P 1'
#
loop_
_entity.id
_entity.type
_entity.pdbx_description
1 polymer ?
#
loop_
_entity_poly.entity_id
_entity_poly.type
_entity_poly.pdbx_seq_one_letter_code
_entity_poly.pdbx_strand_id
1 'polypeptide(L)'
;MMKLKKLFALALAGVMTLALLTGCGDKPGDKPEDTLRAEALADIINTRYGKNITCEADPQLSEAAERYTQVSSGEGTLLINKLKWGNYHSIGSEPRKALLKTIGIDPNTTNKQVIFYCGEDRGSDDPVKQAIDLCNDYRPVLPEPNANNWTTISFLASSYRVGFGRWKDENGKPRLFVIMVGDIPGRS
;
A
#
# COMPACT_ATOMS: atom_id res chain seq x y z
N MET A 1 -11.39 -1.99 34.26
CA MET A 1 -11.26 -2.24 32.80
C MET A 1 -10.24 -1.38 32.05
N MET A 2 -9.48 -0.50 32.72
CA MET A 2 -8.47 0.38 32.08
C MET A 2 -7.05 -0.23 31.97
N LYS A 3 -6.76 -1.36 32.60
CA LYS A 3 -5.39 -1.92 32.63
C LYS A 3 -5.02 -2.77 31.39
N LEU A 4 -6.00 -3.36 30.72
CA LEU A 4 -5.77 -4.25 29.58
C LEU A 4 -5.32 -3.47 28.31
N LYS A 5 -5.91 -2.30 28.06
CA LYS A 5 -5.58 -1.45 26.90
C LYS A 5 -4.14 -0.88 26.97
N LYS A 6 -3.65 -0.61 28.18
CA LYS A 6 -2.25 -0.15 28.37
C LYS A 6 -1.22 -1.26 28.21
N LEU A 7 -1.59 -2.50 28.54
CA LEU A 7 -0.71 -3.68 28.33
C LEU A 7 -0.55 -4.01 26.84
N PHE A 8 -1.61 -3.88 26.05
CA PHE A 8 -1.55 -4.06 24.59
C PHE A 8 -0.69 -3.00 23.91
N ALA A 9 -0.76 -1.75 24.35
CA ALA A 9 0.07 -0.68 23.80
C ALA A 9 1.56 -0.88 24.11
N LEU A 10 1.88 -1.38 25.32
CA LEU A 10 3.28 -1.68 25.69
C LEU A 10 3.81 -2.95 24.99
N ALA A 11 2.97 -3.96 24.78
CA ALA A 11 3.36 -5.16 24.03
C ALA A 11 3.63 -4.85 22.56
N LEU A 12 2.81 -3.97 21.94
CA LEU A 12 3.04 -3.54 20.56
C LEU A 12 4.35 -2.74 20.41
N ALA A 13 4.64 -1.83 21.35
CA ALA A 13 5.89 -1.08 21.35
C ALA A 13 7.13 -1.98 21.58
N GLY A 14 7.00 -3.00 22.42
CA GLY A 14 8.09 -3.93 22.72
C GLY A 14 8.44 -4.88 21.58
N VAL A 15 7.45 -5.34 20.81
CA VAL A 15 7.67 -6.21 19.66
C VAL A 15 8.31 -5.44 18.50
N MET A 16 7.93 -4.17 18.30
CA MET A 16 8.54 -3.32 17.26
C MET A 16 10.01 -3.02 17.52
N THR A 17 10.41 -2.84 18.77
CA THR A 17 11.84 -2.61 19.10
C THR A 17 12.71 -3.86 18.96
N LEU A 18 12.16 -5.07 19.15
CA LEU A 18 12.91 -6.31 18.94
C LEU A 18 13.12 -6.64 17.45
N ALA A 19 12.13 -6.37 16.59
CA ALA A 19 12.25 -6.62 15.16
C ALA A 19 13.33 -5.74 14.50
N LEU A 20 13.54 -4.53 15.01
CA LEU A 20 14.60 -3.62 14.55
C LEU A 20 16.00 -4.04 15.02
N LEU A 21 16.11 -4.92 16.03
CA LEU A 21 17.40 -5.33 16.61
C LEU A 21 17.91 -6.67 16.06
N THR A 22 17.11 -7.46 15.37
CA THR A 22 17.50 -8.79 14.85
C THR A 22 17.87 -8.81 13.35
N GLY A 23 17.73 -7.69 12.66
CA GLY A 23 18.21 -7.53 11.27
C GLY A 23 19.72 -7.35 11.26
N CYS A 24 20.45 -8.31 10.71
CA CYS A 24 21.89 -8.30 10.54
C CYS A 24 22.44 -6.97 10.00
N GLY A 25 23.22 -6.27 10.82
CA GLY A 25 24.40 -5.53 10.38
C GLY A 25 24.24 -4.13 9.80
N ASP A 26 23.09 -3.72 9.30
CA ASP A 26 22.89 -2.38 8.75
C ASP A 26 22.29 -1.44 9.81
N LYS A 27 22.93 -0.30 10.00
CA LYS A 27 22.38 0.73 10.89
C LYS A 27 21.06 1.23 10.33
N PRO A 28 20.03 1.50 11.15
CA PRO A 28 18.71 1.99 10.68
C PRO A 28 18.79 3.27 9.81
N GLY A 29 19.91 3.99 9.84
CA GLY A 29 20.13 5.20 9.03
C GLY A 29 20.62 4.95 7.60
N ASP A 30 20.94 3.72 7.22
CA ASP A 30 21.51 3.42 5.90
C ASP A 30 20.48 2.85 4.91
N LYS A 31 19.27 2.47 5.37
CA LYS A 31 18.23 1.93 4.48
C LYS A 31 17.48 3.05 3.78
N PRO A 32 17.20 2.89 2.47
CA PRO A 32 16.32 3.80 1.75
C PRO A 32 14.93 3.92 2.42
N GLU A 33 14.35 5.11 2.40
CA GLU A 33 13.07 5.42 3.03
C GLU A 33 11.95 4.46 2.60
N ASP A 34 11.85 4.16 1.30
CA ASP A 34 10.82 3.27 0.77
C ASP A 34 11.01 1.82 1.25
N THR A 35 12.25 1.38 1.50
CA THR A 35 12.52 0.08 2.11
C THR A 35 11.99 0.03 3.54
N LEU A 36 12.26 1.05 4.35
CA LEU A 36 11.74 1.15 5.72
C LEU A 36 10.20 1.18 5.74
N ARG A 37 9.58 1.88 4.80
CA ARG A 37 8.13 1.91 4.67
C ARG A 37 7.54 0.55 4.27
N ALA A 38 8.18 -0.16 3.34
CA ALA A 38 7.73 -1.48 2.92
C ALA A 38 7.84 -2.51 4.05
N GLU A 39 8.96 -2.52 4.79
CA GLU A 39 9.15 -3.38 5.96
C GLU A 39 8.10 -3.10 7.04
N ALA A 40 7.92 -1.83 7.43
CA ALA A 40 6.91 -1.44 8.40
C ALA A 40 5.48 -1.83 7.96
N LEU A 41 5.20 -1.74 6.66
CA LEU A 41 3.92 -2.13 6.10
C LEU A 41 3.67 -3.64 6.26
N ALA A 42 4.66 -4.49 5.95
CA ALA A 42 4.57 -5.93 6.17
C ALA A 42 4.32 -6.27 7.63
N ASP A 43 5.07 -5.66 8.55
CA ASP A 43 4.96 -5.89 9.99
C ASP A 43 3.56 -5.54 10.52
N ILE A 44 3.01 -4.41 10.11
CA ILE A 44 1.68 -3.98 10.51
C ILE A 44 0.59 -4.91 9.93
N ILE A 45 0.70 -5.30 8.67
CA ILE A 45 -0.23 -6.24 8.05
C ILE A 45 -0.18 -7.59 8.77
N ASN A 46 1.01 -8.12 9.04
CA ASN A 46 1.21 -9.40 9.70
C ASN A 46 0.61 -9.38 11.13
N THR A 47 0.91 -8.33 11.87
CA THR A 47 0.40 -8.16 13.24
C THR A 47 -1.11 -7.99 13.28
N ARG A 48 -1.66 -7.16 12.39
CA ARG A 48 -3.09 -6.78 12.43
C ARG A 48 -4.01 -7.86 11.88
N TYR A 49 -3.58 -8.57 10.85
CA TYR A 49 -4.41 -9.52 10.11
C TYR A 49 -3.98 -10.98 10.31
N GLY A 50 -2.99 -11.25 11.18
CA GLY A 50 -2.48 -12.59 11.41
C GLY A 50 -1.92 -13.23 10.15
N LYS A 51 -1.22 -12.45 9.31
CA LYS A 51 -0.61 -12.89 8.06
C LYS A 51 0.88 -13.16 8.26
N ASN A 52 1.50 -13.75 7.26
CA ASN A 52 2.94 -13.92 7.16
C ASN A 52 3.36 -13.53 5.74
N ILE A 53 3.29 -12.23 5.47
CA ILE A 53 3.67 -11.66 4.17
C ILE A 53 4.99 -10.91 4.27
N THR A 54 5.66 -10.75 3.13
CA THR A 54 6.79 -9.85 2.96
C THR A 54 6.42 -8.72 2.01
N CYS A 55 6.98 -7.53 2.25
CA CYS A 55 6.87 -6.39 1.35
C CYS A 55 8.29 -5.92 1.00
N GLU A 56 8.56 -5.75 -0.28
CA GLU A 56 9.83 -5.27 -0.80
C GLU A 56 9.59 -4.01 -1.64
N ALA A 57 10.35 -2.95 -1.36
CA ALA A 57 10.28 -1.73 -2.15
C ALA A 57 10.79 -2.00 -3.57
N ASP A 58 9.98 -1.64 -4.57
CA ASP A 58 10.30 -1.80 -5.98
C ASP A 58 10.45 -0.40 -6.63
N PRO A 59 11.66 0.01 -7.02
CA PRO A 59 11.90 1.31 -7.63
C PRO A 59 11.13 1.50 -8.95
N GLN A 60 10.96 0.45 -9.75
CA GLN A 60 10.21 0.53 -11.01
C GLN A 60 8.72 0.73 -10.75
N LEU A 61 8.19 0.05 -9.72
CA LEU A 61 6.81 0.23 -9.30
C LEU A 61 6.60 1.60 -8.66
N SER A 62 7.59 2.14 -7.92
CA SER A 62 7.55 3.50 -7.37
C SER A 62 7.52 4.54 -8.49
N GLU A 63 8.36 4.39 -9.53
CA GLU A 63 8.33 5.25 -10.71
C GLU A 63 6.97 5.18 -11.44
N ALA A 64 6.39 3.99 -11.56
CA ALA A 64 5.06 3.83 -12.14
C ALA A 64 3.97 4.47 -11.28
N ALA A 65 4.05 4.33 -9.95
CA ALA A 65 3.14 4.97 -9.01
C ALA A 65 3.22 6.49 -9.12
N GLU A 66 4.42 7.05 -9.22
CA GLU A 66 4.64 8.48 -9.39
C GLU A 66 4.09 8.97 -10.73
N ARG A 67 4.35 8.27 -11.83
CA ARG A 67 3.74 8.59 -13.15
C ARG A 67 2.22 8.60 -13.07
N TYR A 68 1.61 7.63 -12.38
CA TYR A 68 0.15 7.58 -12.25
C TYR A 68 -0.43 8.81 -11.55
N THR A 69 0.27 9.39 -10.58
CA THR A 69 -0.20 10.61 -9.89
C THR A 69 -0.36 11.82 -10.82
N GLN A 70 0.26 11.78 -12.01
CA GLN A 70 0.20 12.84 -13.02
C GLN A 70 -0.79 12.54 -14.16
N VAL A 71 -1.41 11.35 -14.18
CA VAL A 71 -2.36 10.99 -15.25
C VAL A 71 -3.66 11.76 -15.07
N SER A 72 -4.07 12.47 -16.14
CA SER A 72 -5.33 13.23 -16.17
C SER A 72 -6.37 12.53 -17.04
N SER A 73 -7.65 12.73 -16.70
CA SER A 73 -8.77 12.39 -17.58
C SER A 73 -8.83 13.35 -18.78
N GLY A 74 -9.63 13.01 -19.77
CA GLY A 74 -9.90 13.91 -20.89
C GLY A 74 -10.46 15.29 -20.50
N GLU A 75 -10.97 15.42 -19.28
CA GLU A 75 -11.48 16.66 -18.69
C GLU A 75 -10.42 17.42 -17.88
N GLY A 76 -9.17 16.97 -17.87
CA GLY A 76 -8.06 17.60 -17.15
C GLY A 76 -8.01 17.33 -15.64
N THR A 77 -8.91 16.48 -15.11
CA THR A 77 -8.87 16.09 -13.71
C THR A 77 -7.88 14.94 -13.50
N LEU A 78 -7.04 15.02 -12.47
CA LEU A 78 -6.13 13.93 -12.11
C LEU A 78 -6.90 12.66 -11.76
N LEU A 79 -6.56 11.54 -12.41
CA LEU A 79 -7.26 10.27 -12.22
C LEU A 79 -7.08 9.71 -10.81
N ILE A 80 -6.00 10.05 -10.12
CA ILE A 80 -5.79 9.67 -8.73
C ILE A 80 -6.87 10.25 -7.80
N ASN A 81 -7.39 11.44 -8.07
CA ASN A 81 -8.49 12.00 -7.31
C ASN A 81 -9.79 11.22 -7.52
N LYS A 82 -10.07 10.80 -8.77
CA LYS A 82 -11.21 9.94 -9.08
C LYS A 82 -11.07 8.55 -8.47
N LEU A 83 -9.84 8.00 -8.41
CA LEU A 83 -9.55 6.72 -7.78
C LEU A 83 -9.84 6.77 -6.26
N LYS A 84 -9.48 7.87 -5.60
CA LYS A 84 -9.66 8.07 -4.16
C LYS A 84 -11.13 8.20 -3.74
N TRP A 85 -11.95 8.93 -4.53
CA TRP A 85 -13.26 9.41 -4.07
C TRP A 85 -14.46 8.60 -4.53
N GLY A 86 -14.27 7.56 -5.35
CA GLY A 86 -15.54 6.92 -5.48
C GLY A 86 -15.78 5.86 -6.52
N ASN A 87 -15.60 6.02 -7.75
CA ASN A 87 -16.11 5.08 -8.77
C ASN A 87 -15.06 4.11 -9.31
N TYR A 88 -14.01 3.84 -8.52
CA TYR A 88 -12.99 2.83 -8.87
C TYR A 88 -13.57 1.40 -8.89
N HIS A 89 -14.81 1.25 -8.47
CA HIS A 89 -15.47 -0.04 -8.24
C HIS A 89 -15.82 -0.81 -9.49
N SER A 90 -15.95 -0.17 -10.63
CA SER A 90 -16.26 -0.90 -11.86
C SER A 90 -14.97 -1.29 -12.60
N ILE A 91 -14.92 -2.51 -13.13
CA ILE A 91 -13.84 -3.02 -14.00
C ILE A 91 -13.54 -2.03 -15.12
N GLY A 92 -14.57 -1.40 -15.63
CA GLY A 92 -14.51 -0.47 -16.73
C GLY A 92 -14.07 0.95 -16.40
N SER A 93 -13.85 1.29 -15.10
CA SER A 93 -13.54 2.67 -14.74
C SER A 93 -12.21 3.14 -15.32
N GLU A 94 -12.19 4.36 -15.86
CA GLU A 94 -11.01 4.98 -16.43
C GLU A 94 -9.82 5.01 -15.45
N PRO A 95 -9.99 5.42 -14.17
CA PRO A 95 -8.87 5.46 -13.22
C PRO A 95 -8.22 4.10 -13.00
N ARG A 96 -9.02 3.02 -12.91
CA ARG A 96 -8.52 1.66 -12.71
C ARG A 96 -7.76 1.15 -13.93
N LYS A 97 -8.33 1.32 -15.13
CA LYS A 97 -7.66 0.94 -16.37
C LYS A 97 -6.34 1.67 -16.56
N ALA A 98 -6.34 2.97 -16.29
CA ALA A 98 -5.14 3.78 -16.37
C ALA A 98 -4.08 3.33 -15.37
N LEU A 99 -4.48 3.00 -14.12
CA LEU A 99 -3.55 2.48 -13.11
C LEU A 99 -2.92 1.17 -13.58
N LEU A 100 -3.73 0.18 -13.95
CA LEU A 100 -3.23 -1.12 -14.39
C LEU A 100 -2.31 -1.00 -15.61
N LYS A 101 -2.68 -0.16 -16.57
CA LYS A 101 -1.83 0.15 -17.73
C LYS A 101 -0.50 0.77 -17.31
N THR A 102 -0.51 1.72 -16.37
CA THR A 102 0.69 2.42 -15.91
C THR A 102 1.68 1.48 -15.23
N ILE A 103 1.18 0.48 -14.48
CA ILE A 103 2.01 -0.53 -13.82
C ILE A 103 2.27 -1.77 -14.70
N GLY A 104 1.81 -1.78 -15.95
CA GLY A 104 2.05 -2.86 -16.91
C GLY A 104 1.33 -4.18 -16.60
N ILE A 105 0.16 -4.11 -15.95
CA ILE A 105 -0.64 -5.29 -15.59
C ILE A 105 -1.90 -5.37 -16.45
N ASP A 106 -2.14 -6.54 -17.06
CA ASP A 106 -3.38 -6.82 -17.78
C ASP A 106 -4.56 -6.83 -16.78
N PRO A 107 -5.63 -6.04 -17.03
CA PRO A 107 -6.81 -6.02 -16.18
C PRO A 107 -7.55 -7.36 -16.08
N ASN A 108 -7.32 -8.27 -17.03
CA ASN A 108 -7.93 -9.60 -17.06
C ASN A 108 -7.08 -10.68 -16.37
N THR A 109 -5.90 -10.32 -15.85
CA THR A 109 -5.06 -11.30 -15.16
C THR A 109 -5.72 -11.83 -13.89
N THR A 110 -5.57 -13.15 -13.65
CA THR A 110 -6.16 -13.83 -12.49
C THR A 110 -5.12 -14.22 -11.45
N ASN A 111 -3.84 -14.17 -11.83
CA ASN A 111 -2.72 -14.59 -10.98
C ASN A 111 -2.01 -13.45 -10.25
N LYS A 112 -2.51 -12.25 -10.36
CA LYS A 112 -1.97 -11.06 -9.66
C LYS A 112 -2.97 -10.52 -8.65
N GLN A 113 -2.45 -10.08 -7.52
CA GLN A 113 -3.17 -9.18 -6.64
C GLN A 113 -2.58 -7.79 -6.73
N VAL A 114 -3.42 -6.80 -6.92
CA VAL A 114 -3.05 -5.37 -6.91
C VAL A 114 -3.90 -4.67 -5.87
N ILE A 115 -3.25 -4.01 -4.94
CA ILE A 115 -3.88 -3.23 -3.88
C ILE A 115 -3.28 -1.83 -3.95
N PHE A 116 -4.08 -0.80 -3.71
CA PHE A 116 -3.57 0.55 -3.58
C PHE A 116 -4.02 1.21 -2.29
N TYR A 117 -3.30 2.24 -1.94
CA TYR A 117 -3.64 3.19 -0.89
C TYR A 117 -3.36 4.61 -1.37
N CYS A 118 -4.14 5.55 -0.86
CA CYS A 118 -4.00 6.95 -1.18
C CYS A 118 -4.28 7.80 0.07
N GLY A 119 -3.28 8.48 0.60
CA GLY A 119 -3.41 9.24 1.83
C GLY A 119 -2.41 10.37 1.99
N GLU A 120 -2.28 10.87 3.20
CA GLU A 120 -1.30 11.90 3.56
C GLU A 120 0.10 11.29 3.58
N ASP A 121 1.08 11.98 3.00
CA ASP A 121 2.49 11.63 3.18
C ASP A 121 2.98 12.23 4.51
N ARG A 122 3.37 11.36 5.43
CA ARG A 122 3.86 11.76 6.75
C ARG A 122 5.37 11.96 6.80
N GLY A 123 6.05 11.83 5.65
CA GLY A 123 7.49 11.90 5.57
C GLY A 123 8.18 10.62 6.07
N SER A 124 9.51 10.67 6.14
CA SER A 124 10.37 9.55 6.55
C SER A 124 10.46 9.32 8.05
N ASP A 125 10.00 10.30 8.84
CA ASP A 125 10.28 10.33 10.28
C ASP A 125 9.48 9.30 11.09
N ASP A 126 8.39 8.77 10.51
CA ASP A 126 7.54 7.78 11.18
C ASP A 126 6.96 6.73 10.18
N PRO A 127 7.79 5.80 9.68
CA PRO A 127 7.35 4.77 8.75
C PRO A 127 6.27 3.85 9.34
N VAL A 128 6.29 3.64 10.65
CA VAL A 128 5.30 2.80 11.35
C VAL A 128 3.94 3.46 11.35
N LYS A 129 3.87 4.75 11.65
CA LYS A 129 2.62 5.50 11.62
C LYS A 129 2.07 5.60 10.20
N GLN A 130 2.95 5.81 9.22
CA GLN A 130 2.58 5.76 7.81
C GLN A 130 1.97 4.40 7.46
N ALA A 131 2.59 3.29 7.87
CA ALA A 131 2.07 1.94 7.63
C ALA A 131 0.72 1.70 8.30
N ILE A 132 0.50 2.21 9.52
CA ILE A 132 -0.80 2.13 10.20
C ILE A 132 -1.89 2.87 9.43
N ASP A 133 -1.60 4.08 8.95
CA ASP A 133 -2.54 4.86 8.16
C ASP A 133 -2.87 4.15 6.84
N LEU A 134 -1.85 3.59 6.18
CA LEU A 134 -1.98 2.75 5.00
C LEU A 134 -2.92 1.57 5.25
N CYS A 135 -2.74 0.86 6.37
CA CYS A 135 -3.57 -0.31 6.73
C CYS A 135 -5.04 0.04 7.05
N ASN A 136 -5.37 1.29 7.25
CA ASN A 136 -6.73 1.72 7.52
C ASN A 136 -7.57 1.95 6.27
N ASP A 137 -6.95 2.12 5.10
CA ASP A 137 -7.65 2.55 3.88
C ASP A 137 -7.17 1.85 2.60
N TYR A 138 -6.85 0.55 2.68
CA TYR A 138 -6.54 -0.23 1.48
C TYR A 138 -7.73 -0.37 0.54
N ARG A 139 -7.43 -0.39 -0.75
CA ARG A 139 -8.41 -0.65 -1.79
C ARG A 139 -7.88 -1.72 -2.75
N PRO A 140 -8.63 -2.81 -2.98
CA PRO A 140 -8.26 -3.81 -3.97
C PRO A 140 -8.50 -3.27 -5.39
N VAL A 141 -7.58 -3.58 -6.29
CA VAL A 141 -7.70 -3.33 -7.73
C VAL A 141 -7.92 -4.63 -8.47
N LEU A 142 -7.11 -5.65 -8.12
CA LEU A 142 -7.19 -7.02 -8.62
C LEU A 142 -6.99 -8.01 -7.46
N PRO A 143 -7.64 -9.18 -7.44
CA PRO A 143 -8.79 -9.50 -8.29
C PRO A 143 -9.91 -8.51 -8.06
N GLU A 144 -10.85 -8.45 -8.99
CA GLU A 144 -11.97 -7.53 -8.85
C GLU A 144 -12.69 -7.76 -7.52
N PRO A 145 -12.91 -6.68 -6.75
CA PRO A 145 -13.63 -6.81 -5.49
C PRO A 145 -15.07 -7.24 -5.76
N ASN A 146 -15.52 -8.25 -5.04
CA ASN A 146 -16.91 -8.70 -5.11
C ASN A 146 -17.82 -7.57 -4.60
N ALA A 147 -18.86 -7.22 -5.33
CA ALA A 147 -19.74 -6.09 -5.05
C ALA A 147 -20.35 -6.08 -3.63
N ASN A 148 -20.34 -7.22 -2.95
CA ASN A 148 -20.89 -7.39 -1.61
C ASN A 148 -19.83 -7.40 -0.50
N ASN A 149 -18.54 -7.26 -0.80
CA ASN A 149 -17.47 -7.47 0.20
C ASN A 149 -16.33 -6.46 0.08
N TRP A 150 -16.67 -5.18 0.09
CA TRP A 150 -15.74 -4.04 -0.06
C TRP A 150 -14.76 -3.85 1.10
N THR A 151 -15.12 -4.37 2.27
CA THR A 151 -14.45 -4.04 3.52
C THR A 151 -13.39 -5.05 3.94
N THR A 152 -13.37 -6.24 3.34
CA THR A 152 -12.44 -7.29 3.74
C THR A 152 -11.37 -7.48 2.67
N ILE A 153 -10.22 -6.86 2.86
CA ILE A 153 -9.05 -7.13 2.03
C ILE A 153 -8.45 -8.44 2.51
N SER A 154 -8.50 -9.44 1.63
CA SER A 154 -7.74 -10.67 1.84
C SER A 154 -6.39 -10.51 1.15
N PHE A 155 -5.29 -10.63 1.88
CA PHE A 155 -3.96 -10.74 1.29
C PHE A 155 -3.81 -12.15 0.73
N LEU A 156 -3.77 -12.26 -0.60
CA LEU A 156 -3.77 -13.53 -1.33
C LEU A 156 -2.36 -14.00 -1.69
N ALA A 157 -1.39 -13.09 -1.74
CA ALA A 157 0.01 -13.39 -1.99
C ALA A 157 0.78 -13.46 -0.66
N SER A 158 1.90 -14.18 -0.66
CA SER A 158 2.84 -14.23 0.47
C SER A 158 3.95 -13.17 0.37
N SER A 159 4.14 -12.60 -0.82
CA SER A 159 5.14 -11.55 -1.07
C SER A 159 4.55 -10.48 -1.96
N TYR A 160 4.86 -9.22 -1.65
CA TYR A 160 4.43 -8.06 -2.41
C TYR A 160 5.60 -7.17 -2.78
N ARG A 161 5.65 -6.75 -4.04
CA ARG A 161 6.43 -5.59 -4.45
C ARG A 161 5.63 -4.34 -4.18
N VAL A 162 6.27 -3.30 -3.65
CA VAL A 162 5.59 -2.08 -3.19
C VAL A 162 6.21 -0.87 -3.86
N GLY A 163 5.39 -0.07 -4.51
CA GLY A 163 5.78 1.19 -5.12
C GLY A 163 5.15 2.39 -4.41
N PHE A 164 5.89 3.49 -4.32
CA PHE A 164 5.52 4.71 -3.62
C PHE A 164 5.57 5.91 -4.57
N GLY A 165 4.41 6.49 -4.88
CA GLY A 165 4.29 7.72 -5.65
C GLY A 165 3.94 8.90 -4.74
N ARG A 166 4.62 10.03 -4.90
CA ARG A 166 4.38 11.24 -4.12
C ARG A 166 3.84 12.35 -4.99
N TRP A 167 2.86 13.09 -4.47
CA TRP A 167 2.33 14.26 -5.16
C TRP A 167 1.82 15.31 -4.16
N LYS A 168 1.50 16.48 -4.66
CA LYS A 168 0.78 17.49 -3.89
C LYS A 168 -0.67 17.56 -4.38
N ASP A 169 -1.62 17.55 -3.45
CA ASP A 169 -3.02 17.77 -3.80
C ASP A 169 -3.29 19.24 -4.20
N GLU A 170 -4.52 19.52 -4.55
CA GLU A 170 -5.00 20.87 -4.95
C GLU A 170 -4.77 21.96 -3.89
N ASN A 171 -4.61 21.55 -2.63
CA ASN A 171 -4.31 22.45 -1.51
C ASN A 171 -2.80 22.52 -1.21
N GLY A 172 -1.96 21.91 -2.05
CA GLY A 172 -0.51 21.84 -1.86
C GLY A 172 -0.05 20.89 -0.76
N LYS A 173 -0.94 20.08 -0.19
CA LYS A 173 -0.58 19.10 0.85
C LYS A 173 0.14 17.92 0.25
N PRO A 174 1.23 17.43 0.91
CA PRO A 174 1.93 16.24 0.48
C PRO A 174 1.04 15.00 0.62
N ARG A 175 1.03 14.18 -0.42
CA ARG A 175 0.24 12.96 -0.52
C ARG A 175 1.11 11.78 -0.90
N LEU A 176 0.74 10.61 -0.42
CA LEU A 176 1.38 9.35 -0.74
C LEU A 176 0.39 8.40 -1.42
N PHE A 177 0.80 7.89 -2.56
CA PHE A 177 0.12 6.83 -3.29
C PHE A 177 0.98 5.57 -3.21
N VAL A 178 0.42 4.48 -2.71
CA VAL A 178 1.12 3.21 -2.56
C VAL A 178 0.43 2.16 -3.39
N ILE A 179 1.21 1.39 -4.14
CA ILE A 179 0.73 0.25 -4.92
C ILE A 179 1.46 -0.99 -4.41
N MET A 180 0.70 -2.04 -4.11
CA MET A 180 1.22 -3.35 -3.76
C MET A 180 0.83 -4.34 -4.86
N VAL A 181 1.80 -5.07 -5.36
CA VAL A 181 1.59 -6.11 -6.40
C VAL A 181 2.17 -7.42 -5.89
N GLY A 182 1.34 -8.44 -5.79
CA GLY A 182 1.75 -9.79 -5.38
C GLY A 182 1.25 -10.86 -6.35
N ASP A 183 1.98 -11.96 -6.45
CA ASP A 183 1.60 -13.13 -7.23
C ASP A 183 0.74 -14.07 -6.38
N ILE A 184 -0.44 -14.44 -6.89
CA ILE A 184 -1.37 -15.33 -6.20
C ILE A 184 -0.93 -16.79 -6.46
N PRO A 185 -0.56 -17.55 -5.40
CA PRO A 185 -0.10 -18.93 -5.59
C PRO A 185 -1.16 -19.80 -6.25
N GLY A 186 -0.71 -20.70 -7.16
CA GLY A 186 -1.57 -21.70 -7.80
C GLY A 186 -2.57 -21.16 -8.83
N ARG A 187 -2.44 -19.89 -9.23
CA ARG A 187 -3.19 -19.32 -10.35
C ARG A 187 -2.23 -19.02 -11.50
N SER A 188 -2.49 -19.62 -12.64
CA SER A 188 -1.79 -19.39 -13.91
C SER A 188 -2.67 -18.58 -14.88
#